data_7890a3ee133aced4299bdcdfdd03b279
#
_entry.id   7890a3ee133aced4299bdcdfdd03b279
#
_cell.length_a   1.000
_cell.length_b   1.000
_cell.length_c   1.000
_cell.angle_alpha   90.00
_cell.angle_beta   90.00
_cell.angle_gamma   90.00
#
_symmetry.space_group_name_H-M   'P 1'
#
loop_
_entity.id
_entity.type
_entity.pdbx_description
1 polymer ?
#
loop_
_entity_poly.entity_id
_entity_poly.type
_entity_poly.pdbx_seq_one_letter_code
_entity_poly.pdbx_strand_id
1 'polypeptide(L)'
;MDIDFMMKYAPLFAKAAWTTLGIGATGIFLSFLAGLVISVIRYRKIPFLLPLSTAYVELSRNTPLLVQLFFLYFGLPKAGIHISGETCAAVGLTFLGGSYIAEALRSGIESVSVSQYESAAALGLTEHQIFRFVVLPQAFTVSLPPLCANVLFLIKETSVFSVCAVPDLMYIAKDLIGLYYKTDETLWMLVISYLIILLPISAGASLLERSLRHGSYRNTDPV
;
A
#
# COMPACT_ATOMS: atom_id res chain seq x y z
N MET A 1 -15.79 31.45 -7.37
CA MET A 1 -15.28 30.63 -6.26
C MET A 1 -15.76 31.22 -4.96
N ASP A 2 -16.53 30.46 -4.20
CA ASP A 2 -17.12 30.91 -2.93
C ASP A 2 -16.17 30.53 -1.77
N ILE A 3 -15.35 31.51 -1.36
CA ILE A 3 -14.34 31.31 -0.32
C ILE A 3 -14.99 31.10 1.05
N ASP A 4 -16.12 31.75 1.31
CA ASP A 4 -16.84 31.62 2.59
C ASP A 4 -17.37 30.18 2.75
N PHE A 5 -17.86 29.57 1.67
CA PHE A 5 -18.23 28.16 1.65
C PHE A 5 -17.01 27.26 1.96
N MET A 6 -15.87 27.49 1.31
CA MET A 6 -14.67 26.69 1.53
C MET A 6 -14.18 26.80 2.98
N MET A 7 -14.13 28.00 3.54
CA MET A 7 -13.71 28.20 4.95
C MET A 7 -14.67 27.54 5.93
N LYS A 8 -15.99 27.62 5.67
CA LYS A 8 -17.00 26.98 6.51
C LYS A 8 -16.83 25.46 6.60
N TYR A 9 -16.52 24.79 5.48
CA TYR A 9 -16.41 23.34 5.40
C TYR A 9 -14.98 22.80 5.53
N ALA A 10 -13.95 23.66 5.64
CA ALA A 10 -12.56 23.24 5.85
C ALA A 10 -12.37 22.33 7.10
N PRO A 11 -13.00 22.59 8.26
CA PRO A 11 -12.89 21.70 9.42
C PRO A 11 -13.46 20.30 9.15
N LEU A 12 -14.52 20.20 8.34
CA LEU A 12 -15.12 18.92 7.95
C LEU A 12 -14.16 18.11 7.05
N PHE A 13 -13.51 18.79 6.09
CA PHE A 13 -12.46 18.18 5.27
C PHE A 13 -11.25 17.74 6.11
N ALA A 14 -10.83 18.54 7.08
CA ALA A 14 -9.76 18.15 8.00
C ALA A 14 -10.09 16.87 8.78
N LYS A 15 -11.33 16.75 9.30
CA LYS A 15 -11.80 15.55 9.98
C LYS A 15 -11.83 14.34 9.02
N ALA A 16 -12.35 14.52 7.81
CA ALA A 16 -12.37 13.48 6.78
C ALA A 16 -10.95 13.04 6.38
N ALA A 17 -10.00 13.97 6.29
CA ALA A 17 -8.59 13.67 6.04
C ALA A 17 -7.99 12.76 7.12
N TRP A 18 -8.30 13.00 8.41
CA TRP A 18 -7.89 12.11 9.50
C TRP A 18 -8.51 10.72 9.39
N THR A 19 -9.77 10.59 9.00
CA THR A 19 -10.43 9.31 8.74
C THR A 19 -9.72 8.57 7.59
N THR A 20 -9.48 9.27 6.47
CA THR A 20 -8.74 8.73 5.31
C THR A 20 -7.36 8.22 5.72
N LEU A 21 -6.59 9.03 6.45
CA LEU A 21 -5.25 8.67 6.93
C LEU A 21 -5.27 7.51 7.93
N GLY A 22 -6.20 7.52 8.87
CA GLY A 22 -6.29 6.48 9.91
C GLY A 22 -6.60 5.11 9.34
N ILE A 23 -7.62 5.01 8.48
CA ILE A 23 -7.99 3.75 7.83
C ILE A 23 -6.92 3.35 6.81
N GLY A 24 -6.41 4.32 6.03
CA GLY A 24 -5.33 4.09 5.08
C GLY A 24 -4.06 3.55 5.73
N ALA A 25 -3.60 4.17 6.83
CA ALA A 25 -2.43 3.73 7.58
C ALA A 25 -2.63 2.32 8.18
N THR A 26 -3.81 2.04 8.74
CA THR A 26 -4.16 0.71 9.26
C THR A 26 -4.12 -0.34 8.15
N GLY A 27 -4.77 -0.08 7.01
CA GLY A 27 -4.79 -0.99 5.87
C GLY A 27 -3.39 -1.21 5.28
N ILE A 28 -2.58 -0.16 5.15
CA ILE A 28 -1.20 -0.25 4.67
C ILE A 28 -0.33 -1.06 5.63
N PHE A 29 -0.44 -0.82 6.94
CA PHE A 29 0.29 -1.59 7.94
C PHE A 29 -0.05 -3.09 7.86
N LEU A 30 -1.34 -3.42 7.81
CA LEU A 30 -1.79 -4.81 7.66
C LEU A 30 -1.36 -5.40 6.30
N SER A 31 -1.31 -4.58 5.24
CA SER A 31 -0.77 -4.98 3.92
C SER A 31 0.70 -5.39 4.00
N PHE A 32 1.52 -4.67 4.78
CA PHE A 32 2.91 -5.05 5.01
C PHE A 32 3.01 -6.40 5.71
N LEU A 33 2.21 -6.64 6.74
CA LEU A 33 2.20 -7.93 7.45
C LEU A 33 1.76 -9.07 6.52
N ALA A 34 0.66 -8.89 5.79
CA ALA A 34 0.16 -9.88 4.83
C ALA A 34 1.17 -10.14 3.71
N GLY A 35 1.73 -9.09 3.11
CA GLY A 35 2.71 -9.17 2.04
C GLY A 35 3.99 -9.90 2.48
N LEU A 36 4.45 -9.65 3.70
CA LEU A 36 5.61 -10.34 4.27
C LEU A 36 5.34 -11.84 4.45
N VAL A 37 4.19 -12.22 4.98
CA VAL A 37 3.79 -13.62 5.12
C VAL A 37 3.73 -14.32 3.76
N ILE A 38 3.07 -13.71 2.77
CA ILE A 38 2.97 -14.24 1.41
C ILE A 38 4.35 -14.36 0.75
N SER A 39 5.21 -13.35 0.91
CA SER A 39 6.58 -13.37 0.39
C SER A 39 7.40 -14.54 0.97
N VAL A 40 7.30 -14.78 2.28
CA VAL A 40 7.97 -15.92 2.94
C VAL A 40 7.44 -17.26 2.43
N ILE A 41 6.12 -17.42 2.28
CA ILE A 41 5.49 -18.64 1.73
C ILE A 41 6.04 -18.94 0.33
N ARG A 42 6.11 -17.91 -0.53
CA ARG A 42 6.57 -18.05 -1.92
C ARG A 42 8.07 -18.29 -2.00
N TYR A 43 8.87 -17.60 -1.17
CA TYR A 43 10.32 -17.81 -1.09
C TYR A 43 10.67 -19.22 -0.63
N ARG A 44 10.01 -19.71 0.44
CA ARG A 44 10.23 -21.07 0.98
C ARG A 44 9.60 -22.16 0.13
N LYS A 45 8.80 -21.80 -0.91
CA LYS A 45 8.09 -22.73 -1.79
C LYS A 45 7.28 -23.77 -1.01
N ILE A 46 6.57 -23.32 0.05
CA ILE A 46 5.79 -24.23 0.89
C ILE A 46 4.73 -24.93 0.04
N PRO A 47 4.79 -26.27 -0.15
CA PRO A 47 4.08 -26.94 -1.26
C PRO A 47 2.57 -26.73 -1.23
N PHE A 48 1.94 -26.74 -0.06
CA PHE A 48 0.49 -26.57 0.08
C PHE A 48 0.04 -25.10 -0.01
N LEU A 49 0.83 -24.17 0.52
CA LEU A 49 0.49 -22.73 0.58
C LEU A 49 0.91 -21.97 -0.71
N LEU A 50 1.84 -22.50 -1.47
CA LEU A 50 2.33 -21.86 -2.68
C LEU A 50 1.21 -21.63 -3.74
N PRO A 51 0.41 -22.64 -4.14
CA PRO A 51 -0.66 -22.40 -5.10
C PRO A 51 -1.72 -21.44 -4.57
N LEU A 52 -2.05 -21.51 -3.28
CA LEU A 52 -3.02 -20.62 -2.65
C LEU A 52 -2.52 -19.16 -2.63
N SER A 53 -1.24 -18.95 -2.29
CA SER A 53 -0.64 -17.61 -2.30
C SER A 53 -0.52 -17.04 -3.71
N THR A 54 -0.28 -17.88 -4.72
CA THR A 54 -0.26 -17.46 -6.11
C THR A 54 -1.66 -17.04 -6.58
N ALA A 55 -2.67 -17.87 -6.30
CA ALA A 55 -4.06 -17.55 -6.63
C ALA A 55 -4.54 -16.26 -5.94
N TYR A 56 -4.15 -16.05 -4.66
CA TYR A 56 -4.43 -14.80 -3.94
C TYR A 56 -3.83 -13.59 -4.66
N VAL A 57 -2.54 -13.64 -4.99
CA VAL A 57 -1.85 -12.51 -5.64
C VAL A 57 -2.47 -12.20 -7.01
N GLU A 58 -2.74 -13.23 -7.81
CA GLU A 58 -3.38 -13.07 -9.13
C GLU A 58 -4.79 -12.49 -9.00
N LEU A 59 -5.62 -13.01 -8.11
CA LEU A 59 -6.97 -12.53 -7.88
C LEU A 59 -6.97 -11.07 -7.40
N SER A 60 -6.13 -10.78 -6.40
CA SER A 60 -6.09 -9.46 -5.78
C SER A 60 -5.61 -8.37 -6.75
N ARG A 61 -4.57 -8.63 -7.53
CA ARG A 61 -3.99 -7.64 -8.46
C ARG A 61 -4.79 -7.44 -9.74
N ASN A 62 -5.57 -8.45 -10.13
CA ASN A 62 -6.40 -8.38 -11.35
C ASN A 62 -7.85 -7.98 -11.08
N THR A 63 -8.20 -7.63 -9.84
CA THR A 63 -9.52 -7.08 -9.48
C THR A 63 -9.37 -5.66 -8.90
N PRO A 64 -10.16 -4.68 -9.38
CA PRO A 64 -10.14 -3.32 -8.82
C PRO A 64 -10.56 -3.30 -7.34
N LEU A 65 -9.91 -2.45 -6.51
CA LEU A 65 -10.29 -2.30 -5.11
C LEU A 65 -11.78 -1.98 -4.94
N LEU A 66 -12.32 -1.11 -5.78
CA LEU A 66 -13.73 -0.77 -5.77
C LEU A 66 -14.64 -2.01 -5.83
N VAL A 67 -14.33 -2.97 -6.70
CA VAL A 67 -15.09 -4.22 -6.85
C VAL A 67 -14.95 -5.09 -5.59
N GLN A 68 -13.76 -5.17 -5.03
CA GLN A 68 -13.50 -5.91 -3.78
C GLN A 68 -14.32 -5.30 -2.62
N LEU A 69 -14.39 -3.97 -2.51
CA LEU A 69 -15.17 -3.28 -1.50
C LEU A 69 -16.68 -3.48 -1.70
N PHE A 70 -17.17 -3.47 -2.93
CA PHE A 70 -18.59 -3.83 -3.21
C PHE A 70 -18.90 -5.23 -2.71
N PHE A 71 -18.00 -6.18 -2.91
CA PHE A 71 -18.20 -7.55 -2.45
C PHE A 71 -18.22 -7.64 -0.92
N LEU A 72 -17.30 -6.94 -0.25
CA LEU A 72 -17.21 -6.91 1.22
C LEU A 72 -18.43 -6.19 1.83
N TYR A 73 -18.81 -5.04 1.31
CA TYR A 73 -19.81 -4.18 1.93
C TYR A 73 -21.25 -4.61 1.62
N PHE A 74 -21.52 -5.05 0.39
CA PHE A 74 -22.86 -5.45 -0.04
C PHE A 74 -23.05 -6.97 -0.17
N GLY A 75 -21.98 -7.72 -0.41
CA GLY A 75 -22.01 -9.17 -0.60
C GLY A 75 -22.02 -9.93 0.72
N LEU A 76 -21.11 -9.63 1.66
CA LEU A 76 -21.01 -10.33 2.94
C LEU A 76 -22.29 -10.28 3.78
N PRO A 77 -23.04 -9.16 3.88
CA PRO A 77 -24.30 -9.13 4.62
C PRO A 77 -25.34 -10.13 4.11
N LYS A 78 -25.34 -10.44 2.81
CA LYS A 78 -26.24 -11.47 2.24
C LYS A 78 -25.89 -12.87 2.71
N ALA A 79 -24.63 -13.10 3.14
CA ALA A 79 -24.18 -14.34 3.76
C ALA A 79 -24.28 -14.30 5.29
N GLY A 80 -24.94 -13.27 5.87
CA GLY A 80 -25.11 -13.11 7.32
C GLY A 80 -23.90 -12.51 8.05
N ILE A 81 -22.87 -12.05 7.34
CA ILE A 81 -21.66 -11.46 7.93
C ILE A 81 -21.74 -9.94 7.81
N HIS A 82 -21.94 -9.28 8.97
CA HIS A 82 -22.02 -7.82 9.03
C HIS A 82 -20.75 -7.23 9.63
N ILE A 83 -20.03 -6.42 8.84
CA ILE A 83 -18.83 -5.68 9.30
C ILE A 83 -19.03 -4.19 8.99
N SER A 84 -18.37 -3.32 9.77
CA SER A 84 -18.48 -1.87 9.57
C SER A 84 -17.83 -1.45 8.24
N GLY A 85 -18.26 -0.30 7.70
CA GLY A 85 -17.65 0.25 6.49
C GLY A 85 -16.15 0.50 6.63
N GLU A 86 -15.71 0.96 7.80
CA GLU A 86 -14.29 1.16 8.10
C GLU A 86 -13.51 -0.17 8.08
N THR A 87 -14.10 -1.23 8.64
CA THR A 87 -13.52 -2.58 8.57
C THR A 87 -13.48 -3.10 7.14
N CYS A 88 -14.54 -2.90 6.35
CA CYS A 88 -14.54 -3.24 4.92
C CYS A 88 -13.40 -2.53 4.18
N ALA A 89 -13.24 -1.23 4.40
CA ALA A 89 -12.20 -0.41 3.78
C ALA A 89 -10.79 -0.90 4.15
N ALA A 90 -10.55 -1.14 5.45
CA ALA A 90 -9.26 -1.64 5.94
C ALA A 90 -8.94 -3.04 5.40
N VAL A 91 -9.90 -3.96 5.40
CA VAL A 91 -9.74 -5.34 4.89
C VAL A 91 -9.51 -5.35 3.39
N GLY A 92 -10.30 -4.58 2.62
CA GLY A 92 -10.13 -4.48 1.17
C GLY A 92 -8.76 -3.91 0.78
N LEU A 93 -8.34 -2.82 1.47
CA LEU A 93 -7.02 -2.24 1.26
C LEU A 93 -5.90 -3.20 1.63
N THR A 94 -6.08 -3.96 2.73
CA THR A 94 -5.13 -5.01 3.16
C THR A 94 -5.03 -6.12 2.13
N PHE A 95 -6.16 -6.56 1.60
CA PHE A 95 -6.20 -7.62 0.60
C PHE A 95 -5.49 -7.19 -0.69
N LEU A 96 -5.74 -5.97 -1.17
CA LEU A 96 -5.06 -5.42 -2.34
C LEU A 96 -3.58 -5.17 -2.04
N GLY A 97 -3.28 -4.42 -1.00
CA GLY A 97 -1.92 -3.99 -0.69
C GLY A 97 -0.98 -5.13 -0.35
N GLY A 98 -1.47 -6.17 0.34
CA GLY A 98 -0.68 -7.36 0.67
C GLY A 98 -0.11 -8.05 -0.56
N SER A 99 -0.88 -8.13 -1.65
CA SER A 99 -0.42 -8.72 -2.91
C SER A 99 0.67 -7.87 -3.60
N TYR A 100 0.52 -6.54 -3.60
CA TYR A 100 1.51 -5.62 -4.18
C TYR A 100 2.81 -5.62 -3.38
N ILE A 101 2.73 -5.63 -2.05
CA ILE A 101 3.90 -5.70 -1.17
C ILE A 101 4.60 -7.05 -1.31
N ALA A 102 3.86 -8.16 -1.38
CA ALA A 102 4.44 -9.48 -1.61
C ALA A 102 5.24 -9.54 -2.92
N GLU A 103 4.73 -8.96 -4.01
CA GLU A 103 5.43 -8.92 -5.29
C GLU A 103 6.67 -8.01 -5.26
N ALA A 104 6.59 -6.84 -4.59
CA ALA A 104 7.73 -5.96 -4.41
C ALA A 104 8.88 -6.67 -3.67
N LEU A 105 8.55 -7.38 -2.57
CA LEU A 105 9.52 -8.16 -1.81
C LEU A 105 10.09 -9.35 -2.62
N ARG A 106 9.24 -10.07 -3.36
CA ARG A 106 9.66 -11.16 -4.23
C ARG A 106 10.65 -10.67 -5.30
N SER A 107 10.30 -9.58 -6.00
CA SER A 107 11.16 -8.99 -7.02
C SER A 107 12.53 -8.59 -6.46
N GLY A 108 12.58 -8.04 -5.23
CA GLY A 108 13.84 -7.73 -4.58
C GLY A 108 14.68 -8.96 -4.27
N ILE A 109 14.07 -10.04 -3.79
CA ILE A 109 14.78 -11.29 -3.51
C ILE A 109 15.32 -11.91 -4.81
N GLU A 110 14.52 -11.94 -5.86
CA GLU A 110 14.90 -12.51 -7.16
C GLU A 110 15.93 -11.65 -7.92
N SER A 111 16.14 -10.41 -7.54
CA SER A 111 17.16 -9.54 -8.14
C SER A 111 18.59 -9.92 -7.75
N VAL A 112 18.77 -10.70 -6.69
CA VAL A 112 20.09 -11.13 -6.23
C VAL A 112 20.60 -12.24 -7.15
N SER A 113 21.77 -12.03 -7.75
CA SER A 113 22.32 -12.98 -8.73
C SER A 113 22.68 -14.33 -8.11
N VAL A 114 22.47 -15.39 -8.87
CA VAL A 114 22.82 -16.75 -8.47
C VAL A 114 24.31 -16.87 -8.16
N SER A 115 25.17 -16.16 -8.90
CA SER A 115 26.63 -16.17 -8.68
C SER A 115 27.03 -15.64 -7.31
N GLN A 116 26.29 -14.67 -6.74
CA GLN A 116 26.55 -14.19 -5.37
C GLN A 116 26.17 -15.24 -4.32
N TYR A 117 25.08 -15.98 -4.56
CA TYR A 117 24.70 -17.10 -3.73
C TYR A 117 25.75 -18.22 -3.76
N GLU A 118 26.19 -18.61 -4.96
CA GLU A 118 27.20 -19.65 -5.15
C GLU A 118 28.56 -19.26 -4.56
N SER A 119 28.98 -18.01 -4.74
CA SER A 119 30.23 -17.50 -4.12
C SER A 119 30.19 -17.55 -2.60
N ALA A 120 29.05 -17.15 -2.01
CA ALA A 120 28.86 -17.21 -0.56
C ALA A 120 28.85 -18.67 -0.04
N ALA A 121 28.24 -19.59 -0.80
CA ALA A 121 28.26 -21.02 -0.49
C ALA A 121 29.67 -21.62 -0.59
N ALA A 122 30.47 -21.19 -1.57
CA ALA A 122 31.86 -21.61 -1.72
C ALA A 122 32.75 -21.13 -0.56
N LEU A 123 32.42 -20.01 0.09
CA LEU A 123 33.04 -19.52 1.31
C LEU A 123 32.61 -20.28 2.58
N GLY A 124 31.76 -21.30 2.46
CA GLY A 124 31.30 -22.13 3.57
C GLY A 124 30.14 -21.53 4.39
N LEU A 125 29.47 -20.48 3.90
CA LEU A 125 28.32 -19.90 4.56
C LEU A 125 27.12 -20.86 4.47
N THR A 126 26.39 -21.01 5.59
CA THR A 126 25.14 -21.76 5.61
C THR A 126 24.04 -21.01 4.87
N GLU A 127 22.98 -21.68 4.41
CA GLU A 127 21.83 -21.04 3.73
C GLU A 127 21.24 -19.88 4.52
N HIS A 128 21.14 -20.02 5.85
CA HIS A 128 20.64 -18.95 6.72
C HIS A 128 21.60 -17.75 6.73
N GLN A 129 22.91 -17.98 6.75
CA GLN A 129 23.92 -16.91 6.69
C GLN A 129 23.90 -16.22 5.32
N ILE A 130 23.79 -16.98 4.23
CA ILE A 130 23.68 -16.45 2.88
C ILE A 130 22.43 -15.56 2.78
N PHE A 131 21.28 -16.06 3.24
CA PHE A 131 20.05 -15.28 3.24
C PHE A 131 20.19 -13.99 4.04
N ARG A 132 20.70 -14.08 5.28
CA ARG A 132 20.79 -12.93 6.21
C ARG A 132 21.82 -11.88 5.79
N PHE A 133 22.97 -12.30 5.31
CA PHE A 133 24.14 -11.40 5.09
C PHE A 133 24.32 -11.01 3.63
N VAL A 134 23.81 -11.80 2.68
CA VAL A 134 24.00 -11.55 1.25
C VAL A 134 22.65 -11.17 0.58
N VAL A 135 21.64 -12.02 0.72
CA VAL A 135 20.37 -11.85 0.01
C VAL A 135 19.52 -10.72 0.61
N LEU A 136 19.26 -10.78 1.92
CA LEU A 136 18.32 -9.87 2.56
C LEU A 136 18.71 -8.38 2.46
N PRO A 137 19.99 -7.97 2.67
CA PRO A 137 20.36 -6.55 2.53
C PRO A 137 20.18 -6.04 1.10
N GLN A 138 20.55 -6.83 0.11
CA GLN A 138 20.41 -6.46 -1.31
C GLN A 138 18.94 -6.44 -1.72
N ALA A 139 18.18 -7.48 -1.39
CA ALA A 139 16.76 -7.58 -1.64
C ALA A 139 15.98 -6.39 -1.06
N PHE A 140 16.31 -5.98 0.18
CA PHE A 140 15.70 -4.82 0.82
C PHE A 140 15.95 -3.53 0.03
N THR A 141 17.20 -3.29 -0.38
CA THR A 141 17.56 -2.09 -1.17
C THR A 141 16.80 -2.03 -2.50
N VAL A 142 16.66 -3.17 -3.19
CA VAL A 142 15.94 -3.25 -4.47
C VAL A 142 14.43 -3.19 -4.29
N SER A 143 13.90 -3.75 -3.19
CA SER A 143 12.46 -3.73 -2.91
C SER A 143 11.96 -2.35 -2.47
N LEU A 144 12.81 -1.50 -1.91
CA LEU A 144 12.39 -0.25 -1.28
C LEU A 144 11.67 0.72 -2.24
N PRO A 145 12.18 1.04 -3.45
CA PRO A 145 11.48 1.93 -4.37
C PRO A 145 10.07 1.43 -4.73
N PRO A 146 9.85 0.16 -5.14
CA PRO A 146 8.51 -0.34 -5.37
C PRO A 146 7.64 -0.37 -4.10
N LEU A 147 8.20 -0.59 -2.90
CA LEU A 147 7.43 -0.50 -1.66
C LEU A 147 6.95 0.93 -1.39
N CYS A 148 7.80 1.94 -1.59
CA CYS A 148 7.43 3.36 -1.49
C CYS A 148 6.34 3.73 -2.50
N ALA A 149 6.49 3.29 -3.74
CA ALA A 149 5.48 3.49 -4.79
C ALA A 149 4.13 2.84 -4.43
N ASN A 150 4.15 1.63 -3.85
CA ASN A 150 2.94 0.93 -3.39
C ASN A 150 2.26 1.66 -2.23
N VAL A 151 3.00 2.23 -1.28
CA VAL A 151 2.41 3.06 -0.21
C VAL A 151 1.66 4.25 -0.80
N LEU A 152 2.28 4.98 -1.72
CA LEU A 152 1.65 6.12 -2.39
C LEU A 152 0.43 5.69 -3.23
N PHE A 153 0.51 4.55 -3.90
CA PHE A 153 -0.61 3.95 -4.62
C PHE A 153 -1.77 3.65 -3.68
N LEU A 154 -1.52 2.92 -2.57
CA LEU A 154 -2.54 2.52 -1.62
C LEU A 154 -3.23 3.72 -0.93
N ILE A 155 -2.51 4.82 -0.67
CA ILE A 155 -3.13 6.04 -0.16
C ILE A 155 -4.09 6.65 -1.19
N LYS A 156 -3.78 6.62 -2.48
CA LYS A 156 -4.70 7.09 -3.53
C LYS A 156 -5.92 6.18 -3.65
N GLU A 157 -5.75 4.86 -3.47
CA GLU A 157 -6.83 3.88 -3.47
C GLU A 157 -7.85 4.11 -2.35
N THR A 158 -7.48 4.83 -1.26
CA THR A 158 -8.46 5.18 -0.22
C THR A 158 -9.63 6.00 -0.75
N SER A 159 -9.48 6.68 -1.89
CA SER A 159 -10.55 7.48 -2.52
C SER A 159 -11.83 6.70 -2.85
N VAL A 160 -11.76 5.37 -2.92
CA VAL A 160 -12.93 4.53 -3.18
C VAL A 160 -13.66 4.08 -1.90
N PHE A 161 -13.16 4.43 -0.69
CA PHE A 161 -13.77 4.05 0.59
C PHE A 161 -15.18 4.61 0.79
N SER A 162 -15.49 5.72 0.12
CA SER A 162 -16.83 6.32 0.11
C SER A 162 -17.95 5.34 -0.27
N VAL A 163 -17.64 4.24 -0.97
CA VAL A 163 -18.62 3.20 -1.34
C VAL A 163 -19.08 2.38 -0.13
N CYS A 164 -18.24 2.32 0.91
CA CYS A 164 -18.55 1.64 2.16
C CYS A 164 -19.18 2.57 3.21
N ALA A 165 -19.71 3.73 2.78
CA ALA A 165 -20.27 4.76 3.65
C ALA A 165 -19.28 5.27 4.73
N VAL A 166 -17.97 5.19 4.46
CA VAL A 166 -16.93 5.76 5.31
C VAL A 166 -16.87 7.26 5.09
N PRO A 167 -16.95 8.11 6.14
CA PRO A 167 -16.89 9.56 6.01
C PRO A 167 -15.46 10.05 5.75
N ASP A 168 -14.87 9.59 4.66
CA ASP A 168 -13.56 9.96 4.15
C ASP A 168 -13.63 11.24 3.28
N LEU A 169 -12.52 11.68 2.72
CA LEU A 169 -12.45 12.87 1.88
C LEU A 169 -13.38 12.80 0.68
N MET A 170 -13.45 11.65 0.01
CA MET A 170 -14.30 11.50 -1.17
C MET A 170 -15.79 11.45 -0.79
N TYR A 171 -16.13 10.82 0.33
CA TYR A 171 -17.51 10.77 0.84
C TYR A 171 -18.01 12.19 1.13
N ILE A 172 -17.25 12.97 1.90
CA ILE A 172 -17.61 14.36 2.23
C ILE A 172 -17.71 15.23 0.99
N ALA A 173 -16.81 15.07 0.03
CA ALA A 173 -16.87 15.81 -1.23
C ALA A 173 -18.16 15.49 -2.00
N LYS A 174 -18.51 14.21 -2.16
CA LYS A 174 -19.75 13.80 -2.83
C LYS A 174 -21.00 14.31 -2.13
N ASP A 175 -21.00 14.28 -0.79
CA ASP A 175 -22.11 14.75 0.02
C ASP A 175 -22.32 16.27 -0.14
N LEU A 176 -21.26 17.07 -0.06
CA LEU A 176 -21.34 18.53 -0.24
C LEU A 176 -21.75 18.93 -1.67
N ILE A 177 -21.25 18.21 -2.69
CA ILE A 177 -21.70 18.43 -4.07
C ILE A 177 -23.19 18.14 -4.21
N GLY A 178 -23.65 17.03 -3.65
CA GLY A 178 -25.05 16.63 -3.71
C GLY A 178 -26.01 17.58 -2.97
N LEU A 179 -25.59 18.11 -1.81
CA LEU A 179 -26.41 18.98 -0.97
C LEU A 179 -26.43 20.44 -1.43
N TYR A 180 -25.28 20.96 -1.86
CA TYR A 180 -25.12 22.41 -2.09
C TYR A 180 -24.87 22.78 -3.54
N TYR A 181 -24.66 21.81 -4.43
CA TYR A 181 -24.34 22.04 -5.86
C TYR A 181 -23.08 22.90 -6.08
N LYS A 182 -22.19 22.95 -5.07
CA LYS A 182 -20.90 23.68 -5.08
C LYS A 182 -19.79 22.77 -5.58
N THR A 183 -19.86 22.36 -6.84
CA THR A 183 -18.94 21.36 -7.42
C THR A 183 -17.52 21.88 -7.48
N ASP A 184 -17.29 23.09 -8.02
CA ASP A 184 -15.96 23.63 -8.24
C ASP A 184 -15.19 23.83 -6.91
N GLU A 185 -15.85 24.47 -5.94
CA GLU A 185 -15.27 24.70 -4.61
C GLU A 185 -14.90 23.39 -3.93
N THR A 186 -15.82 22.43 -3.97
CA THR A 186 -15.62 21.13 -3.31
C THR A 186 -14.52 20.31 -3.99
N LEU A 187 -14.45 20.32 -5.33
CA LEU A 187 -13.35 19.64 -6.04
C LEU A 187 -11.99 20.28 -5.73
N TRP A 188 -11.90 21.60 -5.65
CA TRP A 188 -10.66 22.25 -5.22
C TRP A 188 -10.26 21.87 -3.80
N MET A 189 -11.21 21.85 -2.86
CA MET A 189 -10.96 21.37 -1.49
C MET A 189 -10.47 19.94 -1.46
N LEU A 190 -11.07 19.06 -2.26
CA LEU A 190 -10.67 17.65 -2.36
C LEU A 190 -9.25 17.50 -2.90
N VAL A 191 -8.93 18.17 -4.02
CA VAL A 191 -7.60 18.13 -4.63
C VAL A 191 -6.54 18.66 -3.66
N ILE A 192 -6.78 19.82 -3.03
CA ILE A 192 -5.85 20.42 -2.07
C ILE A 192 -5.63 19.47 -0.89
N SER A 193 -6.69 18.84 -0.36
CA SER A 193 -6.59 17.90 0.75
C SER A 193 -5.72 16.68 0.40
N TYR A 194 -5.91 16.08 -0.79
CA TYR A 194 -5.04 14.99 -1.24
C TYR A 194 -3.60 15.44 -1.48
N LEU A 195 -3.38 16.64 -2.02
CA LEU A 195 -2.03 17.18 -2.19
C LEU A 195 -1.31 17.39 -0.85
N ILE A 196 -2.01 17.92 0.16
CA ILE A 196 -1.48 18.10 1.52
C ILE A 196 -1.06 16.76 2.12
N ILE A 197 -1.80 15.68 1.86
CA ILE A 197 -1.48 14.34 2.34
C ILE A 197 -0.33 13.72 1.52
N LEU A 198 -0.43 13.73 0.20
CA LEU A 198 0.45 12.95 -0.67
C LEU A 198 1.82 13.59 -0.87
N LEU A 199 1.92 14.94 -0.94
CA LEU A 199 3.21 15.60 -1.18
C LEU A 199 4.23 15.33 -0.06
N PRO A 200 3.91 15.45 1.24
CA PRO A 200 4.86 15.12 2.30
C PRO A 200 5.28 13.63 2.29
N ILE A 201 4.33 12.72 2.05
CA ILE A 201 4.60 11.29 2.00
C ILE A 201 5.51 10.97 0.80
N SER A 202 5.24 11.55 -0.37
CA SER A 202 6.07 11.39 -1.57
C SER A 202 7.49 11.96 -1.38
N ALA A 203 7.60 13.12 -0.74
CA ALA A 203 8.90 13.70 -0.40
C ALA A 203 9.69 12.79 0.56
N GLY A 204 9.03 12.28 1.61
CA GLY A 204 9.62 11.33 2.55
C GLY A 204 10.09 10.04 1.87
N ALA A 205 9.26 9.46 1.00
CA ALA A 205 9.62 8.28 0.19
C ALA A 205 10.86 8.54 -0.68
N SER A 206 10.90 9.68 -1.39
CA SER A 206 12.04 10.05 -2.23
C SER A 206 13.33 10.27 -1.42
N LEU A 207 13.24 10.85 -0.23
CA LEU A 207 14.39 11.01 0.67
C LEU A 207 14.91 9.66 1.16
N LEU A 208 14.01 8.74 1.52
CA LEU A 208 14.36 7.39 1.94
C LEU A 208 15.07 6.61 0.83
N GLU A 209 14.55 6.67 -0.40
CA GLU A 209 15.17 6.04 -1.57
C GLU A 209 16.57 6.58 -1.85
N ARG A 210 16.76 7.91 -1.80
CA ARG A 210 18.06 8.55 -2.01
C ARG A 210 19.06 8.13 -0.94
N SER A 211 18.67 8.11 0.32
CA SER A 211 19.53 7.72 1.45
C SER A 211 20.12 6.32 1.28
N LEU A 212 19.31 5.35 0.82
CA LEU A 212 19.74 3.97 0.63
C LEU A 212 20.58 3.77 -0.65
N ARG A 213 20.29 4.50 -1.73
CA ARG A 213 21.13 4.46 -2.94
C ARG A 213 22.55 4.94 -2.67
N HIS A 214 22.74 6.00 -1.89
CA HIS A 214 24.07 6.50 -1.54
C HIS A 214 24.85 5.51 -0.65
N GLY A 215 24.19 4.75 0.20
CA GLY A 215 24.82 3.71 1.02
C GLY A 215 25.33 2.51 0.19
N SER A 216 24.66 2.16 -0.91
CA SER A 216 25.03 1.05 -1.78
C SER A 216 26.22 1.40 -2.71
N TYR A 217 26.31 2.61 -3.21
CA TYR A 217 27.41 3.06 -4.09
C TYR A 217 28.74 3.26 -3.36
N ARG A 218 28.70 3.54 -2.05
CA ARG A 218 29.92 3.78 -1.26
C ARG A 218 30.76 2.51 -1.00
N ASN A 219 30.20 1.33 -1.26
CA ASN A 219 30.87 0.04 -1.11
C ASN A 219 31.37 -0.58 -2.43
N THR A 220 31.30 0.13 -3.54
CA THR A 220 31.69 -0.37 -4.88
C THR A 220 32.81 0.43 -5.53
N ASP A 221 33.53 1.28 -4.81
CA ASP A 221 34.77 1.85 -5.32
C ASP A 221 35.84 0.73 -5.33
N PRO A 222 36.36 0.33 -6.51
CA PRO A 222 37.49 -0.60 -6.59
C PRO A 222 38.73 0.13 -6.13
N VAL A 223 39.48 -0.51 -5.21
CA VAL A 223 40.85 -0.19 -4.88
C VAL A 223 41.74 -0.51 -6.07
#